data_bc32632ac4b5b19fb61da98b65f954cb
#
_entry.id   bc32632ac4b5b19fb61da98b65f954cb
#
_cell.length_a   1.000
_cell.length_b   1.000
_cell.length_c   1.000
_cell.angle_alpha   90.00
_cell.angle_beta   90.00
_cell.angle_gamma   90.00
#
_symmetry.space_group_name_H-M   'P 1'
#
loop_
_entity.id
_entity.type
_entity.pdbx_description
1 polymer ?
#
loop_
_entity_poly.entity_id
_entity_poly.type
_entity_poly.pdbx_seq_one_letter_code
_entity_poly.pdbx_strand_id
1 'polypeptide(L)'
;MRMFLMAFGFLAAMPAFAETVPIGELRYGTTAQISGVAEQITDEDEFRITDESGSVRVYIGPGIVPFDTGETITVSGIVDREFGRLEVYAREAVRADGSRVTFDHRYE
;
A
#
# COMPACT_ATOMS: atom_id res chain seq x y z
N MET A 1 22.43 8.20 -36.24
CA MET A 1 22.29 7.89 -35.49
C MET A 1 21.74 7.49 -34.71
N ARG A 2 21.85 7.28 -34.71
CA ARG A 2 21.47 6.83 -33.82
C ARG A 2 21.15 6.48 -32.85
N MET A 3 21.17 6.55 -32.55
CA MET A 3 21.01 6.14 -31.58
C MET A 3 20.49 5.85 -30.73
N PHE A 4 20.59 5.78 -30.52
CA PHE A 4 20.13 5.41 -29.61
C PHE A 4 19.71 4.93 -28.85
N LEU A 5 19.66 4.92 -28.87
CA LEU A 5 19.34 4.43 -28.11
C LEU A 5 19.09 3.94 -27.30
N MET A 6 19.14 4.09 -27.10
CA MET A 6 19.10 3.64 -26.14
C MET A 6 18.67 3.49 -25.32
N ALA A 7 18.84 3.52 -25.24
CA ALA A 7 18.59 3.36 -24.28
C ALA A 7 17.97 2.93 -23.77
N PHE A 8 17.78 2.75 -23.74
CA PHE A 8 17.25 2.27 -22.93
C PHE A 8 17.01 1.52 -22.31
N GLY A 9 17.06 1.49 -22.69
CA GLY A 9 16.86 0.69 -21.95
C GLY A 9 17.12 0.38 -20.72
N PHE A 10 17.47 0.57 -20.13
CA PHE A 10 17.58 0.29 -18.92
C PHE A 10 16.73 0.79 -18.18
N LEU A 11 16.42 1.44 -18.45
CA LEU A 11 15.51 1.61 -17.78
C LEU A 11 14.57 0.68 -17.65
N ALA A 12 14.56 0.04 -18.45
CA ALA A 12 13.72 -1.07 -18.41
C ALA A 12 14.12 -2.06 -17.41
N ALA A 13 15.27 -1.93 -16.98
CA ALA A 13 15.73 -2.82 -15.96
C ALA A 13 15.13 -2.55 -14.61
N MET A 14 14.21 -1.65 -14.56
CA MET A 14 13.53 -1.39 -13.30
C MET A 14 12.75 -2.59 -12.86
N PRO A 15 12.79 -2.94 -11.59
CA PRO A 15 11.92 -3.98 -11.09
C PRO A 15 10.48 -3.58 -11.34
N ALA A 16 9.68 -4.57 -11.58
CA ALA A 16 8.27 -4.33 -11.75
C ALA A 16 7.67 -4.02 -10.40
N PHE A 17 7.24 -2.80 -10.22
CA PHE A 17 6.50 -2.44 -9.03
C PHE A 17 5.03 -2.56 -9.34
N ALA A 18 4.26 -2.94 -8.35
CA ALA A 18 2.84 -2.93 -8.49
C ALA A 18 2.41 -1.51 -8.77
N GLU A 19 1.50 -1.36 -9.67
CA GLU A 19 0.94 -0.09 -9.99
C GLU A 19 0.03 0.34 -8.84
N THR A 20 0.11 1.59 -8.43
CA THR A 20 -0.77 2.10 -7.40
C THR A 20 -2.17 2.24 -7.97
N VAL A 21 -3.15 1.67 -7.31
CA VAL A 21 -4.53 1.71 -7.76
C VAL A 21 -5.35 2.59 -6.82
N PRO A 22 -6.43 3.18 -7.31
CA PRO A 22 -7.33 3.95 -6.45
C PRO A 22 -7.96 3.05 -5.39
N ILE A 23 -8.07 3.55 -4.18
CA ILE A 23 -8.64 2.78 -3.08
C ILE A 23 -10.06 2.33 -3.43
N GLY A 24 -10.83 3.19 -4.09
CA GLY A 24 -12.19 2.86 -4.46
C GLY A 24 -12.31 1.76 -5.49
N GLU A 25 -11.19 1.31 -6.08
CA GLU A 25 -11.21 0.27 -7.09
C GLU A 25 -10.59 -1.03 -6.60
N LEU A 26 -10.35 -1.14 -5.31
CA LEU A 26 -9.79 -2.37 -4.76
C LEU A 26 -10.74 -3.53 -4.98
N ARG A 27 -10.16 -4.70 -5.21
CA ARG A 27 -10.94 -5.92 -5.45
C ARG A 27 -10.52 -7.00 -4.48
N TYR A 28 -11.50 -7.64 -3.92
CA TYR A 28 -11.30 -8.77 -3.02
C TYR A 28 -10.46 -9.84 -3.70
N GLY A 29 -9.51 -10.38 -2.97
CA GLY A 29 -8.71 -11.51 -3.44
C GLY A 29 -7.50 -11.13 -4.28
N THR A 30 -7.18 -9.85 -4.37
CA THR A 30 -6.04 -9.41 -5.17
C THR A 30 -4.94 -8.87 -4.27
N THR A 31 -3.74 -8.77 -4.82
CA THR A 31 -2.65 -8.04 -4.20
C THR A 31 -2.67 -6.64 -4.79
N ALA A 32 -2.57 -5.63 -3.96
CA ALA A 32 -2.69 -4.26 -4.44
C ALA A 32 -1.71 -3.34 -3.73
N GLN A 33 -1.41 -2.26 -4.39
CA GLN A 33 -0.65 -1.17 -3.81
C GLN A 33 -1.53 0.08 -3.86
N ILE A 34 -1.67 0.74 -2.73
CA ILE A 34 -2.49 1.94 -2.62
C ILE A 34 -1.68 3.03 -1.94
N SER A 35 -2.06 4.26 -2.18
CA SER A 35 -1.38 5.41 -1.59
C SER A 35 -2.42 6.37 -1.10
N GLY A 36 -2.17 6.98 0.05
CA GLY A 36 -3.11 7.94 0.60
C GLY A 36 -2.65 8.44 1.95
N VAL A 37 -3.57 9.04 2.66
CA VAL A 37 -3.30 9.63 3.95
C VAL A 37 -3.79 8.70 5.05
N ALA A 38 -2.96 8.47 6.05
CA ALA A 38 -3.37 7.73 7.25
C ALA A 38 -4.32 8.64 8.01
N GLU A 39 -5.59 8.44 7.77
CA GLU A 39 -6.62 9.35 8.25
C GLU A 39 -6.92 9.17 9.73
N GLN A 40 -6.93 7.93 10.17
CA GLN A 40 -7.34 7.62 11.52
C GLN A 40 -6.70 6.31 11.96
N ILE A 41 -6.12 6.32 13.14
CA ILE A 41 -5.61 5.08 13.74
C ILE A 41 -6.77 4.51 14.54
N THR A 42 -7.32 3.40 14.07
CA THR A 42 -8.53 2.83 14.65
C THR A 42 -8.24 1.83 15.75
N ASP A 43 -7.04 1.28 15.77
CA ASP A 43 -6.61 0.35 16.80
C ASP A 43 -5.09 0.33 16.75
N GLU A 44 -4.45 -0.35 17.70
CA GLU A 44 -2.99 -0.37 17.72
C GLU A 44 -2.41 -1.03 16.47
N ASP A 45 -3.15 -1.95 15.86
CA ASP A 45 -2.67 -2.67 14.67
C ASP A 45 -3.48 -2.36 13.42
N GLU A 46 -4.23 -1.25 13.43
CA GLU A 46 -5.16 -0.99 12.35
C GLU A 46 -5.33 0.49 12.13
N PHE A 47 -5.40 0.90 10.87
CA PHE A 47 -5.66 2.30 10.58
C PHE A 47 -6.46 2.40 9.29
N ARG A 48 -6.97 3.59 9.02
CA ARG A 48 -7.74 3.87 7.82
C ARG A 48 -6.92 4.76 6.91
N ILE A 49 -6.80 4.34 5.66
CA ILE A 49 -6.10 5.12 4.65
C ILE A 49 -7.10 5.65 3.65
N THR A 50 -6.90 6.88 3.21
CA THR A 50 -7.85 7.58 2.37
C THR A 50 -7.15 8.22 1.19
N ASP A 51 -7.75 8.11 0.01
CA ASP A 51 -7.32 8.89 -1.16
C ASP A 51 -8.57 9.55 -1.74
N GLU A 52 -8.46 10.16 -2.92
CA GLU A 52 -9.61 10.86 -3.51
C GLU A 52 -10.76 9.95 -3.84
N SER A 53 -10.49 8.66 -4.03
CA SER A 53 -11.52 7.72 -4.48
C SER A 53 -12.24 7.04 -3.34
N GLY A 54 -11.72 7.10 -2.12
CA GLY A 54 -12.36 6.43 -1.01
C GLY A 54 -11.39 6.14 0.10
N SER A 55 -11.80 5.27 1.02
CA SER A 55 -10.97 4.89 2.14
C SER A 55 -11.10 3.40 2.39
N VAL A 56 -10.10 2.82 3.04
CA VAL A 56 -10.13 1.40 3.37
C VAL A 56 -9.36 1.20 4.66
N ARG A 57 -9.72 0.16 5.39
CA ARG A 57 -9.05 -0.23 6.62
C ARG A 57 -7.80 -1.03 6.26
N VAL A 58 -6.71 -0.75 6.96
CA VAL A 58 -5.46 -1.47 6.76
C VAL A 58 -5.07 -2.11 8.08
N TYR A 59 -4.82 -3.40 8.04
CA TYR A 59 -4.40 -4.18 9.18
C TYR A 59 -2.93 -4.54 8.99
N ILE A 60 -2.10 -4.27 9.98
CA ILE A 60 -0.66 -4.48 9.85
C ILE A 60 -0.16 -5.74 10.52
N GLY A 61 -1.06 -6.52 11.14
CA GLY A 61 -0.64 -7.69 11.89
C GLY A 61 -0.25 -7.33 13.30
N PRO A 62 0.35 -8.25 14.02
CA PRO A 62 0.73 -7.97 15.41
C PRO A 62 1.70 -6.80 15.47
N GLY A 63 1.45 -5.87 16.36
CA GLY A 63 2.32 -4.73 16.51
C GLY A 63 1.53 -3.45 16.66
N ILE A 64 2.21 -2.35 16.48
CA ILE A 64 1.65 -1.03 16.64
C ILE A 64 1.85 -0.26 15.35
N VAL A 65 0.81 0.41 14.89
CA VAL A 65 0.87 1.21 13.67
C VAL A 65 1.99 2.25 13.83
N PRO A 66 2.98 2.26 12.93
CA PRO A 66 4.14 3.13 13.08
C PRO A 66 3.97 4.49 12.42
N PHE A 67 2.78 4.81 11.98
CA PHE A 67 2.51 6.04 11.24
C PHE A 67 1.73 7.00 12.10
N ASP A 68 1.81 8.28 11.77
CA ASP A 68 1.04 9.30 12.43
C ASP A 68 -0.19 9.64 11.60
N THR A 69 -1.24 10.03 12.27
CA THR A 69 -2.42 10.54 11.60
C THR A 69 -2.02 11.73 10.74
N GLY A 70 -2.44 11.71 9.48
CA GLY A 70 -2.11 12.78 8.54
C GLY A 70 -0.90 12.47 7.69
N GLU A 71 -0.22 11.37 7.94
CA GLU A 71 0.96 11.00 7.18
C GLU A 71 0.56 10.37 5.85
N THR A 72 1.25 10.72 4.77
CA THR A 72 1.03 10.11 3.46
C THR A 72 1.89 8.86 3.35
N ILE A 73 1.27 7.75 3.02
CA ILE A 73 1.97 6.47 2.94
C ILE A 73 1.49 5.69 1.72
N THR A 74 2.34 4.76 1.28
CA THR A 74 1.99 3.83 0.21
C THR A 74 2.05 2.43 0.82
N VAL A 75 0.97 1.68 0.68
CA VAL A 75 0.83 0.37 1.31
C VAL A 75 0.65 -0.69 0.24
N SER A 76 1.36 -1.80 0.41
CA SER A 76 1.18 -2.97 -0.45
C SER A 76 0.68 -4.11 0.40
N GLY A 77 -0.28 -4.86 -0.12
CA GLY A 77 -0.81 -5.97 0.64
C GLY A 77 -1.87 -6.74 -0.09
N ILE A 78 -2.53 -7.60 0.64
CA ILE A 78 -3.57 -8.47 0.12
C ILE A 78 -4.92 -7.88 0.49
N VAL A 79 -5.80 -7.79 -0.51
CA VAL A 79 -7.15 -7.26 -0.30
C VAL A 79 -8.03 -8.39 0.15
N ASP A 80 -8.54 -8.29 1.36
CA ASP A 80 -9.42 -9.29 1.94
C ASP A 80 -10.75 -8.63 2.30
N ARG A 81 -11.62 -9.38 2.89
CA ARG A 81 -12.94 -8.92 3.27
C ARG A 81 -13.24 -9.38 4.67
N GLU A 82 -13.74 -8.46 5.46
CA GLU A 82 -14.17 -8.80 6.80
C GLU A 82 -15.50 -8.12 7.09
N PHE A 83 -16.48 -8.90 7.52
CA PHE A 83 -17.81 -8.38 7.80
C PHE A 83 -18.40 -7.62 6.63
N GLY A 84 -18.14 -8.12 5.41
CA GLY A 84 -18.69 -7.52 4.20
C GLY A 84 -17.94 -6.29 3.70
N ARG A 85 -16.85 -5.90 4.34
CA ARG A 85 -16.07 -4.74 3.96
C ARG A 85 -14.69 -5.16 3.54
N LEU A 86 -14.14 -4.47 2.55
CA LEU A 86 -12.78 -4.74 2.14
C LEU A 86 -11.81 -4.25 3.19
N GLU A 87 -10.69 -4.94 3.28
CA GLU A 87 -9.63 -4.63 4.20
C GLU A 87 -8.32 -5.01 3.54
N VAL A 88 -7.26 -4.25 3.78
CA VAL A 88 -5.95 -4.56 3.24
C VAL A 88 -5.09 -5.13 4.37
N TYR A 89 -4.57 -6.33 4.15
CA TYR A 89 -3.57 -6.93 5.04
C TYR A 89 -2.22 -6.47 4.53
N ALA A 90 -1.64 -5.49 5.20
CA ALA A 90 -0.43 -4.86 4.72
C ALA A 90 0.77 -5.78 4.84
N ARG A 91 1.60 -5.80 3.82
CA ARG A 91 2.88 -6.50 3.83
C ARG A 91 4.01 -5.52 3.95
N GLU A 92 3.83 -4.34 3.38
CA GLU A 92 4.89 -3.37 3.32
C GLU A 92 4.28 -1.99 3.15
N ALA A 93 4.97 -0.99 3.68
CA ALA A 93 4.56 0.40 3.49
C ALA A 93 5.79 1.25 3.25
N VAL A 94 5.62 2.31 2.48
CA VAL A 94 6.66 3.29 2.23
C VAL A 94 6.12 4.62 2.74
N ARG A 95 6.89 5.26 3.60
CA ARG A 95 6.51 6.52 4.19
C ARG A 95 6.88 7.67 3.26
N ALA A 96 6.39 8.86 3.57
CA ALA A 96 6.63 10.02 2.72
C ALA A 96 8.12 10.33 2.56
N ASP A 97 8.92 10.00 3.57
CA ASP A 97 10.37 10.25 3.50
C ASP A 97 11.12 9.15 2.76
N GLY A 98 10.40 8.17 2.23
CA GLY A 98 11.01 7.08 1.47
C GLY A 98 11.39 5.89 2.31
N SER A 99 11.27 5.98 3.62
CA SER A 99 11.61 4.84 4.49
C SER A 99 10.57 3.74 4.32
N ARG A 100 11.02 2.51 4.49
CA ARG A 100 10.22 1.33 4.20
C ARG A 100 9.99 0.54 5.46
N VAL A 101 8.76 0.12 5.65
CA VAL A 101 8.38 -0.70 6.80
C VAL A 101 7.83 -2.00 6.27
N THR A 102 8.32 -3.11 6.79
CA THR A 102 7.84 -4.44 6.42
C THR A 102 7.07 -5.01 7.59
N PHE A 103 5.89 -5.55 7.31
CA PHE A 103 5.06 -6.14 8.34
C PHE A 103 5.18 -7.64 8.25
N ASP A 104 5.67 -8.23 9.33
CA ASP A 104 6.01 -9.65 9.36
C ASP A 104 4.88 -10.44 10.01
N HIS A 105 3.88 -10.74 9.22
CA HIS A 105 2.79 -11.55 9.72
C HIS A 105 2.33 -12.47 8.61
N ARG A 106 1.62 -13.50 9.00
CA ARG A 106 1.07 -14.44 8.06
C ARG A 106 -0.37 -14.10 7.81
N TYR A 107 -0.71 -14.09 6.55
CA TYR A 107 -2.09 -13.94 6.17
C TYR A 107 -2.74 -15.30 6.23
N GLU A 108 -3.85 -15.38 6.91
CA GLU A 108 -4.60 -16.64 6.96
C GLU A 108 -6.05 -16.39 6.66
#